data_37a821617eb62afe4b5c0ee0266908e1
#
_entry.id   37a821617eb62afe4b5c0ee0266908e1
#
_cell.length_a   1.000
_cell.length_b   1.000
_cell.length_c   1.000
_cell.angle_alpha   90.00
_cell.angle_beta   90.00
_cell.angle_gamma   90.00
#
_symmetry.space_group_name_H-M   'P 1'
#
loop_
_entity.id
_entity.type
_entity.pdbx_description
1 polymer ?
#
loop_
_entity_poly.entity_id
_entity_poly.type
_entity_poly.pdbx_seq_one_letter_code
_entity_poly.pdbx_strand_id
1 'polypeptide(L)'
;INCVGGGSSAAGFWNEWIDYDNIELIGVEAGGPEGSSKHAAPLTNDSPIGVLHGATQYVIQDDQGEIEETESISAGLDYPGVSPLHCFLKETGRARYTSASDEEALDAFQLVSKNEGFVSPSLEPSHAFAEAIKIAPKLSKDTIIVVDSCGDSAKDSKIIAERLGYKI
;
A
#
# COMPACT_ATOMS: atom_id res chain seq x y z
N ILE A 1 -2.77 9.86 2.43
CA ILE A 1 -2.12 8.68 1.84
C ILE A 1 -2.29 7.52 2.81
N ASN A 2 -2.65 6.33 2.31
CA ASN A 2 -2.72 5.10 3.11
C ASN A 2 -2.23 3.90 2.27
N CYS A 3 -1.65 2.90 2.93
CA CYS A 3 -1.37 1.63 2.29
C CYS A 3 -2.67 0.85 2.04
N VAL A 4 -2.70 0.06 0.98
CA VAL A 4 -3.87 -0.72 0.55
C VAL A 4 -3.44 -2.15 0.23
N GLY A 5 -3.84 -3.09 1.10
CA GLY A 5 -3.94 -4.51 0.81
C GLY A 5 -5.41 -4.83 0.53
N GLY A 6 -6.10 -5.53 1.44
CA GLY A 6 -7.56 -5.67 1.36
C GLY A 6 -8.34 -4.36 1.49
N GLY A 7 -7.71 -3.29 1.99
CA GLY A 7 -8.19 -1.92 1.97
C GLY A 7 -8.98 -1.47 3.21
N SER A 8 -9.08 -2.28 4.26
CA SER A 8 -9.89 -1.93 5.44
C SER A 8 -9.36 -0.71 6.20
N SER A 9 -8.04 -0.57 6.36
CA SER A 9 -7.42 0.59 7.00
C SER A 9 -7.70 1.87 6.22
N ALA A 10 -7.45 1.86 4.92
CA ALA A 10 -7.71 3.01 4.06
C ALA A 10 -9.21 3.39 4.03
N ALA A 11 -10.09 2.40 3.99
CA ALA A 11 -11.53 2.64 4.06
C ALA A 11 -11.95 3.36 5.35
N GLY A 12 -11.44 2.90 6.49
CA GLY A 12 -11.72 3.53 7.79
C GLY A 12 -11.13 4.93 7.88
N PHE A 13 -9.87 5.11 7.48
CA PHE A 13 -9.18 6.39 7.52
C PHE A 13 -9.80 7.45 6.58
N TRP A 14 -10.29 7.03 5.40
CA TRP A 14 -10.86 7.94 4.43
C TRP A 14 -12.36 8.21 4.62
N ASN A 15 -13.04 7.47 5.47
CA ASN A 15 -14.50 7.53 5.61
C ASN A 15 -15.03 8.97 5.74
N GLU A 16 -14.38 9.80 6.54
CA GLU A 16 -14.77 11.20 6.75
C GLU A 16 -14.35 12.14 5.61
N TRP A 17 -13.49 11.67 4.69
CA TRP A 17 -12.90 12.49 3.64
C TRP A 17 -13.42 12.19 2.24
N ILE A 18 -14.16 11.11 2.07
CA ILE A 18 -14.62 10.62 0.74
C ILE A 18 -15.46 11.70 0.02
N ASP A 19 -16.28 12.45 0.74
CA ASP A 19 -17.18 13.46 0.17
C ASP A 19 -16.52 14.85 -0.05
N TYR A 20 -15.23 14.99 0.25
CA TYR A 20 -14.51 16.27 0.11
C TYR A 20 -13.62 16.28 -1.13
N ASP A 21 -14.08 16.86 -2.22
CA ASP A 21 -13.37 16.91 -3.51
C ASP A 21 -12.02 17.65 -3.47
N ASN A 22 -11.84 18.54 -2.48
CA ASN A 22 -10.60 19.27 -2.28
C ASN A 22 -9.52 18.48 -1.53
N ILE A 23 -9.79 17.24 -1.14
CA ILE A 23 -8.85 16.34 -0.48
C ILE A 23 -8.51 15.21 -1.45
N GLU A 24 -7.22 15.10 -1.83
CA GLU A 24 -6.74 13.99 -2.63
C GLU A 24 -6.58 12.73 -1.76
N LEU A 25 -7.16 11.62 -2.20
CA LEU A 25 -7.04 10.31 -1.57
C LEU A 25 -6.09 9.44 -2.40
N ILE A 26 -5.00 8.97 -1.76
CA ILE A 26 -3.98 8.17 -2.44
C ILE A 26 -3.82 6.84 -1.72
N GLY A 27 -4.13 5.75 -2.42
CA GLY A 27 -3.89 4.39 -1.99
C GLY A 27 -2.57 3.85 -2.54
N VAL A 28 -1.78 3.21 -1.69
CA VAL A 28 -0.49 2.64 -2.08
C VAL A 28 -0.50 1.14 -1.85
N GLU A 29 -0.45 0.40 -2.93
CA GLU A 29 -0.42 -1.07 -2.94
C GLU A 29 1.02 -1.59 -2.91
N ALA A 30 1.21 -2.88 -2.61
CA ALA A 30 2.52 -3.50 -2.63
C ALA A 30 2.91 -3.93 -4.05
N GLY A 31 3.93 -3.28 -4.59
CA GLY A 31 4.48 -3.54 -5.93
C GLY A 31 5.35 -4.79 -6.00
N GLY A 32 5.64 -5.44 -4.86
CA GLY A 32 6.52 -6.60 -4.79
C GLY A 32 8.01 -6.25 -4.95
N PRO A 33 8.88 -7.26 -5.03
CA PRO A 33 10.32 -7.05 -5.22
C PRO A 33 10.65 -6.41 -6.56
N GLU A 34 11.64 -5.53 -6.60
CA GLU A 34 12.10 -4.92 -7.87
C GLU A 34 12.49 -5.96 -8.90
N GLY A 35 11.98 -5.81 -10.13
CA GLY A 35 12.24 -6.73 -11.23
C GLY A 35 11.46 -8.05 -11.18
N SER A 36 10.65 -8.29 -10.16
CA SER A 36 9.68 -9.39 -10.11
C SER A 36 8.42 -9.04 -10.91
N SER A 37 7.78 -10.07 -11.48
CA SER A 37 6.42 -9.94 -12.02
C SER A 37 5.34 -10.17 -10.96
N LYS A 38 5.72 -10.68 -9.78
CA LYS A 38 4.79 -10.90 -8.67
C LYS A 38 4.64 -9.63 -7.85
N HIS A 39 3.41 -9.30 -7.52
CA HIS A 39 3.02 -8.13 -6.74
C HIS A 39 1.72 -8.40 -5.99
N ALA A 40 1.29 -7.47 -5.14
CA ALA A 40 -0.02 -7.45 -4.50
C ALA A 40 -0.71 -6.08 -4.74
N ALA A 41 -0.76 -5.69 -6.00
CA ALA A 41 -1.24 -4.38 -6.45
C ALA A 41 -2.32 -4.51 -7.55
N PRO A 42 -3.51 -5.07 -7.23
CA PRO A 42 -4.54 -5.34 -8.23
C PRO A 42 -5.12 -4.07 -8.86
N LEU A 43 -5.25 -2.98 -8.12
CA LEU A 43 -5.79 -1.72 -8.66
C LEU A 43 -4.77 -0.99 -9.54
N THR A 44 -3.51 -0.91 -9.11
CA THR A 44 -2.47 -0.19 -9.84
C THR A 44 -2.14 -0.85 -11.18
N ASN A 45 -2.23 -2.18 -11.24
CA ASN A 45 -1.92 -2.96 -12.45
C ASN A 45 -3.16 -3.33 -13.28
N ASP A 46 -4.32 -2.73 -13.00
CA ASP A 46 -5.57 -2.98 -13.74
C ASP A 46 -5.88 -4.47 -13.86
N SER A 47 -5.71 -5.22 -12.76
CA SER A 47 -6.00 -6.65 -12.72
C SER A 47 -7.45 -6.92 -13.15
N PRO A 48 -7.76 -8.10 -13.71
CA PRO A 48 -9.12 -8.39 -14.15
C PRO A 48 -10.12 -8.40 -12.97
N ILE A 49 -11.41 -8.21 -13.30
CA ILE A 49 -12.48 -8.31 -12.33
C ILE A 49 -12.79 -9.78 -12.09
N GLY A 50 -12.84 -10.16 -10.83
CA GLY A 50 -13.16 -11.53 -10.40
C GLY A 50 -13.99 -11.56 -9.12
N VAL A 51 -14.23 -12.76 -8.62
CA VAL A 51 -14.92 -12.98 -7.34
C VAL A 51 -13.97 -13.62 -6.35
N LEU A 52 -13.70 -12.92 -5.27
CA LEU A 52 -12.87 -13.43 -4.18
C LEU A 52 -13.57 -13.16 -2.85
N HIS A 53 -13.61 -14.18 -1.97
CA HIS A 53 -14.30 -14.12 -0.67
C HIS A 53 -15.75 -13.61 -0.73
N GLY A 54 -16.46 -13.96 -1.81
CA GLY A 54 -17.88 -13.62 -1.99
C GLY A 54 -18.15 -12.20 -2.48
N ALA A 55 -17.13 -11.44 -2.88
CA ALA A 55 -17.27 -10.09 -3.41
C ALA A 55 -16.67 -9.96 -4.81
N THR A 56 -17.34 -9.20 -5.68
CA THR A 56 -16.79 -8.81 -6.99
C THR A 56 -15.81 -7.66 -6.80
N GLN A 57 -14.58 -7.83 -7.30
CA GLN A 57 -13.48 -6.91 -7.07
C GLN A 57 -12.40 -7.05 -8.16
N TYR A 58 -11.40 -6.18 -8.18
CA TYR A 58 -10.16 -6.42 -8.91
C TYR A 58 -9.38 -7.54 -8.22
N VAL A 59 -8.92 -8.53 -8.99
CA VAL A 59 -8.25 -9.74 -8.46
C VAL A 59 -7.09 -10.12 -9.35
N ILE A 60 -5.95 -10.42 -8.73
CA ILE A 60 -4.80 -11.00 -9.41
C ILE A 60 -5.12 -12.46 -9.68
N GLN A 61 -5.41 -12.75 -10.94
CA GLN A 61 -5.86 -14.07 -11.42
C GLN A 61 -5.39 -14.31 -12.86
N ASP A 62 -5.27 -15.55 -13.23
CA ASP A 62 -4.94 -15.98 -14.60
C ASP A 62 -6.13 -15.85 -15.56
N ASP A 63 -5.91 -16.18 -16.82
CA ASP A 63 -6.92 -16.15 -17.88
C ASP A 63 -8.09 -17.15 -17.65
N GLN A 64 -7.93 -18.08 -16.72
CA GLN A 64 -8.97 -19.07 -16.35
C GLN A 64 -9.74 -18.63 -15.11
N GLY A 65 -9.31 -17.54 -14.47
CA GLY A 65 -9.91 -17.01 -13.25
C GLY A 65 -9.38 -17.64 -11.96
N GLU A 66 -8.29 -18.42 -12.04
CA GLU A 66 -7.63 -18.97 -10.87
C GLU A 66 -6.74 -17.89 -10.23
N ILE A 67 -6.81 -17.80 -8.90
CA ILE A 67 -6.05 -16.80 -8.14
C ILE A 67 -4.56 -17.08 -8.25
N GLU A 68 -3.79 -16.10 -8.67
CA GLU A 68 -2.33 -16.19 -8.73
C GLU A 68 -1.69 -15.85 -7.37
N GLU A 69 -0.48 -16.39 -7.17
CA GLU A 69 0.33 -16.05 -5.99
C GLU A 69 0.80 -14.60 -6.04
N THR A 70 0.61 -13.91 -4.95
CA THR A 70 1.13 -12.56 -4.72
C THR A 70 2.48 -12.59 -4.00
N GLU A 71 3.19 -11.47 -4.02
CA GLU A 71 4.45 -11.31 -3.29
C GLU A 71 4.57 -9.89 -2.74
N SER A 72 4.84 -9.79 -1.45
CA SER A 72 5.14 -8.55 -0.75
C SER A 72 5.96 -8.83 0.50
N ILE A 73 6.92 -7.97 0.79
CA ILE A 73 7.64 -7.98 2.08
C ILE A 73 6.69 -7.71 3.26
N SER A 74 5.58 -7.04 3.01
CA SER A 74 4.56 -6.74 4.01
C SER A 74 3.46 -7.81 3.98
N ALA A 75 3.41 -8.66 5.00
CA ALA A 75 2.38 -9.68 5.12
C ALA A 75 0.94 -9.12 5.14
N GLY A 76 0.75 -7.91 5.67
CA GLY A 76 -0.56 -7.26 5.71
C GLY A 76 -1.03 -6.69 4.36
N LEU A 77 -0.12 -6.55 3.39
CA LEU A 77 -0.45 -6.12 2.02
C LEU A 77 -0.41 -7.27 1.01
N ASP A 78 0.10 -8.44 1.40
CA ASP A 78 0.23 -9.60 0.53
C ASP A 78 -1.14 -10.28 0.34
N TYR A 79 -1.95 -9.73 -0.57
CA TYR A 79 -3.32 -10.15 -0.82
C TYR A 79 -3.71 -9.91 -2.28
N PRO A 80 -4.29 -10.91 -2.98
CA PRO A 80 -4.54 -10.83 -4.43
C PRO A 80 -5.76 -9.99 -4.82
N GLY A 81 -6.54 -9.51 -3.88
CA GLY A 81 -7.75 -8.74 -4.15
C GLY A 81 -7.80 -7.43 -3.36
N VAL A 82 -8.89 -6.71 -3.51
CA VAL A 82 -9.12 -5.45 -2.79
C VAL A 82 -10.61 -5.22 -2.58
N SER A 83 -10.99 -4.55 -1.50
CA SER A 83 -12.40 -4.32 -1.17
C SER A 83 -13.15 -3.62 -2.32
N PRO A 84 -14.43 -3.99 -2.56
CA PRO A 84 -15.28 -3.34 -3.57
C PRO A 84 -15.39 -1.82 -3.42
N LEU A 85 -15.23 -1.27 -2.21
CA LEU A 85 -15.18 0.16 -2.00
C LEU A 85 -14.01 0.79 -2.76
N HIS A 86 -12.82 0.21 -2.69
CA HIS A 86 -11.65 0.73 -3.41
C HIS A 86 -11.78 0.58 -4.92
N CYS A 87 -12.43 -0.49 -5.39
CA CYS A 87 -12.79 -0.62 -6.80
C CYS A 87 -13.68 0.54 -7.24
N PHE A 88 -14.73 0.84 -6.47
CA PHE A 88 -15.64 1.97 -6.74
C PHE A 88 -14.90 3.32 -6.72
N LEU A 89 -14.06 3.56 -5.73
CA LEU A 89 -13.30 4.81 -5.62
C LEU A 89 -12.30 5.01 -6.78
N LYS A 90 -11.74 3.92 -7.29
CA LYS A 90 -10.91 3.93 -8.51
C LYS A 90 -11.74 4.26 -9.74
N GLU A 91 -12.82 3.51 -9.98
CA GLU A 91 -13.68 3.66 -11.16
C GLU A 91 -14.31 5.06 -11.28
N THR A 92 -14.66 5.65 -10.13
CA THR A 92 -15.21 7.02 -10.08
C THR A 92 -14.15 8.11 -10.13
N GLY A 93 -12.86 7.75 -10.09
CA GLY A 93 -11.77 8.71 -10.01
C GLY A 93 -11.69 9.47 -8.69
N ARG A 94 -12.40 8.99 -7.64
CA ARG A 94 -12.38 9.65 -6.33
C ARG A 94 -11.07 9.44 -5.60
N ALA A 95 -10.43 8.29 -5.77
CA ALA A 95 -9.13 8.01 -5.21
C ALA A 95 -8.15 7.57 -6.31
N ARG A 96 -6.90 7.96 -6.15
CA ARG A 96 -5.79 7.52 -7.00
C ARG A 96 -5.07 6.36 -6.31
N TYR A 97 -4.66 5.37 -7.10
CA TYR A 97 -3.89 4.23 -6.63
C TYR A 97 -2.54 4.18 -7.32
N THR A 98 -1.54 3.78 -6.57
CA THR A 98 -0.15 3.59 -7.00
C THR A 98 0.46 2.44 -6.19
N SER A 99 1.67 2.03 -6.53
CA SER A 99 2.37 1.00 -5.78
C SER A 99 3.77 1.46 -5.36
N ALA A 100 4.30 0.82 -4.34
CA ALA A 100 5.69 0.92 -3.94
C ALA A 100 6.31 -0.48 -3.91
N SER A 101 7.57 -0.60 -4.35
CA SER A 101 8.31 -1.86 -4.27
C SER A 101 8.71 -2.19 -2.83
N ASP A 102 9.13 -3.43 -2.61
CA ASP A 102 9.67 -3.87 -1.33
C ASP A 102 10.88 -3.03 -0.91
N GLU A 103 11.74 -2.68 -1.86
CA GLU A 103 12.94 -1.86 -1.65
C GLU A 103 12.57 -0.44 -1.26
N GLU A 104 11.62 0.17 -1.98
CA GLU A 104 11.12 1.51 -1.66
C GLU A 104 10.46 1.56 -0.27
N ALA A 105 9.72 0.52 0.11
CA ALA A 105 9.12 0.41 1.44
C ALA A 105 10.18 0.28 2.54
N LEU A 106 11.25 -0.51 2.31
CA LEU A 106 12.37 -0.65 3.25
C LEU A 106 13.15 0.65 3.40
N ASP A 107 13.42 1.36 2.31
CA ASP A 107 14.09 2.65 2.33
C ASP A 107 13.27 3.70 3.10
N ALA A 108 11.96 3.73 2.87
CA ALA A 108 11.04 4.59 3.61
C ALA A 108 10.99 4.24 5.10
N PHE A 109 10.93 2.94 5.43
CA PHE A 109 11.03 2.46 6.81
C PHE A 109 12.28 2.99 7.52
N GLN A 110 13.46 2.84 6.88
CA GLN A 110 14.72 3.30 7.45
C GLN A 110 14.75 4.82 7.63
N LEU A 111 14.27 5.56 6.62
CA LEU A 111 14.25 7.02 6.65
C LEU A 111 13.37 7.54 7.79
N VAL A 112 12.15 7.03 7.94
CA VAL A 112 11.21 7.43 8.98
C VAL A 112 11.76 7.04 10.36
N SER A 113 12.18 5.78 10.54
CA SER A 113 12.72 5.30 11.82
C SER A 113 13.92 6.12 12.28
N LYS A 114 14.80 6.51 11.35
CA LYS A 114 16.02 7.29 11.66
C LYS A 114 15.70 8.75 12.04
N ASN A 115 14.70 9.35 11.39
CA ASN A 115 14.41 10.76 11.59
C ASN A 115 13.41 11.02 12.73
N GLU A 116 12.41 10.15 12.88
CA GLU A 116 11.40 10.29 13.92
C GLU A 116 11.82 9.69 15.27
N GLY A 117 12.66 8.65 15.25
CA GLY A 117 13.37 8.11 16.40
C GLY A 117 12.55 7.34 17.44
N PHE A 118 11.29 7.66 17.63
CA PHE A 118 10.42 7.04 18.64
C PHE A 118 9.30 6.16 18.05
N VAL A 119 9.05 6.28 16.77
CA VAL A 119 8.08 5.47 16.03
C VAL A 119 8.75 4.88 14.81
N SER A 120 8.86 3.57 14.78
CA SER A 120 9.17 2.85 13.55
C SER A 120 7.85 2.43 12.91
N PRO A 121 7.61 2.78 11.65
CA PRO A 121 6.41 2.29 10.96
C PRO A 121 6.47 0.78 10.80
N SER A 122 5.34 0.10 10.66
CA SER A 122 5.35 -1.26 10.13
C SER A 122 5.62 -1.24 8.62
N LEU A 123 5.81 -2.41 8.01
CA LEU A 123 6.06 -2.48 6.57
C LEU A 123 4.84 -2.05 5.74
N GLU A 124 3.64 -2.19 6.25
CA GLU A 124 2.43 -1.72 5.58
C GLU A 124 2.47 -0.21 5.32
N PRO A 125 2.50 0.69 6.34
CA PRO A 125 2.53 2.12 6.11
C PRO A 125 3.85 2.59 5.49
N SER A 126 4.92 1.78 5.52
CA SER A 126 6.17 2.12 4.83
C SER A 126 5.97 2.28 3.33
N HIS A 127 5.03 1.53 2.71
CA HIS A 127 4.62 1.74 1.32
C HIS A 127 3.98 3.13 1.13
N ALA A 128 3.12 3.55 2.05
CA ALA A 128 2.50 4.87 2.01
C ALA A 128 3.52 6.00 2.23
N PHE A 129 4.50 5.81 3.12
CA PHE A 129 5.60 6.73 3.30
C PHE A 129 6.50 6.81 2.05
N ALA A 130 6.75 5.70 1.36
CA ALA A 130 7.50 5.71 0.11
C ALA A 130 6.85 6.62 -0.94
N GLU A 131 5.55 6.54 -1.12
CA GLU A 131 4.82 7.45 -2.02
C GLU A 131 4.87 8.90 -1.53
N ALA A 132 4.69 9.15 -0.23
CA ALA A 132 4.80 10.49 0.33
C ALA A 132 6.18 11.11 0.03
N ILE A 133 7.26 10.35 0.17
CA ILE A 133 8.63 10.77 -0.15
C ILE A 133 8.78 11.11 -1.64
N LYS A 134 8.17 10.32 -2.53
CA LYS A 134 8.21 10.54 -3.99
C LYS A 134 7.49 11.81 -4.42
N ILE A 135 6.35 12.13 -3.80
CA ILE A 135 5.51 13.25 -4.24
C ILE A 135 5.83 14.56 -3.52
N ALA A 136 6.26 14.55 -2.25
CA ALA A 136 6.48 15.75 -1.45
C ALA A 136 7.38 16.79 -2.16
N PRO A 137 8.50 16.43 -2.82
CA PRO A 137 9.34 17.39 -3.51
C PRO A 137 8.67 18.11 -4.69
N LYS A 138 7.56 17.57 -5.20
CA LYS A 138 6.84 18.08 -6.37
C LYS A 138 5.66 18.98 -5.97
N LEU A 139 5.34 19.04 -4.69
CA LEU A 139 4.20 19.77 -4.15
C LEU A 139 4.61 21.14 -3.62
N SER A 140 3.61 22.03 -3.47
CA SER A 140 3.82 23.32 -2.79
C SER A 140 4.25 23.09 -1.34
N LYS A 141 5.05 24.02 -0.80
CA LYS A 141 5.46 24.00 0.61
C LYS A 141 4.30 24.14 1.59
N ASP A 142 3.17 24.66 1.12
CA ASP A 142 1.95 24.82 1.93
C ASP A 142 1.04 23.58 1.87
N THR A 143 1.43 22.56 1.09
CA THR A 143 0.66 21.32 1.00
C THR A 143 0.82 20.51 2.27
N ILE A 144 -0.30 20.05 2.82
CA ILE A 144 -0.32 19.14 3.96
C ILE A 144 -0.47 17.72 3.44
N ILE A 145 0.48 16.86 3.77
CA ILE A 145 0.40 15.41 3.51
C ILE A 145 0.13 14.72 4.83
N VAL A 146 -0.96 13.96 4.88
CA VAL A 146 -1.29 13.10 6.02
C VAL A 146 -1.09 11.65 5.60
N VAL A 147 -0.28 10.92 6.35
CA VAL A 147 -0.02 9.49 6.14
C VAL A 147 -0.54 8.72 7.35
N ASP A 148 -1.38 7.72 7.10
CA ASP A 148 -1.80 6.80 8.16
C ASP A 148 -0.67 5.82 8.49
N SER A 149 -0.11 5.95 9.70
CA SER A 149 0.92 5.04 10.21
C SER A 149 0.27 3.89 11.00
N CYS A 150 -0.50 3.08 10.30
CA CYS A 150 -1.15 1.90 10.85
C CYS A 150 -0.18 0.73 11.07
N GLY A 151 -0.59 -0.25 11.87
CA GLY A 151 0.14 -1.49 12.10
C GLY A 151 1.15 -1.41 13.24
N ASP A 152 1.71 -2.57 13.59
CA ASP A 152 2.71 -2.74 14.64
C ASP A 152 4.05 -3.18 14.03
N SER A 153 5.07 -2.36 14.19
CA SER A 153 6.41 -2.62 13.65
C SER A 153 7.12 -3.80 14.31
N ALA A 154 6.73 -4.17 15.54
CA ALA A 154 7.38 -5.26 16.26
C ALA A 154 7.26 -6.62 15.53
N LYS A 155 6.13 -6.85 14.84
CA LYS A 155 5.92 -8.06 14.04
C LYS A 155 6.89 -8.21 12.87
N ASP A 156 7.39 -7.08 12.34
CA ASP A 156 8.21 -7.03 11.14
C ASP A 156 9.72 -7.06 11.44
N SER A 157 10.10 -6.95 12.73
CA SER A 157 11.51 -6.78 13.14
C SER A 157 12.44 -7.86 12.60
N LYS A 158 11.98 -9.11 12.51
CA LYS A 158 12.77 -10.22 11.98
C LYS A 158 13.02 -10.07 10.49
N ILE A 159 11.97 -9.87 9.69
CA ILE A 159 12.10 -9.73 8.24
C ILE A 159 12.91 -8.48 7.86
N ILE A 160 12.69 -7.38 8.57
CA ILE A 160 13.45 -6.15 8.38
C ILE A 160 14.95 -6.37 8.66
N ALA A 161 15.29 -7.01 9.79
CA ALA A 161 16.67 -7.29 10.13
C ALA A 161 17.34 -8.20 9.09
N GLU A 162 16.68 -9.27 8.66
CA GLU A 162 17.16 -10.16 7.61
C GLU A 162 17.43 -9.42 6.29
N ARG A 163 16.47 -8.59 5.84
CA ARG A 163 16.59 -7.81 4.60
C ARG A 163 17.69 -6.74 4.68
N LEU A 164 17.90 -6.14 5.84
CA LEU A 164 18.97 -5.16 6.07
C LEU A 164 20.33 -5.79 6.43
N GLY A 165 20.42 -7.12 6.49
CA GLY A 165 21.67 -7.84 6.77
C GLY A 165 22.09 -7.85 8.24
N TYR A 166 21.18 -7.55 9.16
CA TYR A 166 21.45 -7.67 10.59
C TYR A 166 21.25 -9.11 11.06
N LYS A 167 22.15 -9.55 11.92
CA LYS A 167 22.00 -10.84 12.63
C LYS A 167 21.22 -10.59 13.92
N ILE A 168 20.08 -11.27 14.04
CA ILE A 168 19.26 -11.31 15.25
C ILE A 168 19.47 -12.68 15.94
#